data_2fb55f6ad912766de3d0bbc4359f6e22
#
_entry.id   2fb55f6ad912766de3d0bbc4359f6e22
#
_cell.length_a   1.000
_cell.length_b   1.000
_cell.length_c   1.000
_cell.angle_alpha   90.00
_cell.angle_beta   90.00
_cell.angle_gamma   90.00
#
_symmetry.space_group_name_H-M   'P 1'
#
loop_
_entity.id
_entity.type
_entity.pdbx_description
1 polymer ?
#
loop_
_entity_poly.entity_id
_entity_poly.type
_entity_poly.pdbx_seq_one_letter_code
_entity_poly.pdbx_strand_id
1 'polypeptide(L)'
;MLRLRIVILTLLAASALLPLPAATAARRERCFPETGQCISGAIRAYWERNGGLPVFGYPITAVFRDQVEGTWNGPVQWFERDRLEDHSADAQGVLAGRLGAWMLELQDRPWQDLPRVDQAPAGCRYFAVTGHSLCGAFLRAWEMNGGLQRFGYPLTEPLEESLMAGSTVWTGTVQYFERRRMEQHQELAGTPYEVLFGLLGQDIFSFTHALKCAHVASPLVGLAGSRGYSCAVSLPRLRIPIAVQPFERGWMIWVSHPAGKPGTIYVVFRDPASQALIWRSYPDEWRDGMQLPDQGTPPRGRFAPVRGFGLVWSTDAALRGALGWATAPEQGDRGDTQRFYVNSGVNGLTIIASPGAGHQYLLSDGSFPPDRKDRAEVIGM
;
A
#
# COMPACT_ATOMS: atom_id res chain seq x y z
N MET A 1 41.04 83.30 -45.71
CA MET A 1 40.74 82.67 -44.38
C MET A 1 39.50 81.81 -44.53
N LEU A 2 39.72 80.48 -44.69
CA LEU A 2 38.69 79.53 -45.03
C LEU A 2 38.36 78.71 -43.72
N ARG A 3 37.15 78.87 -43.23
CA ARG A 3 36.71 78.12 -41.98
C ARG A 3 36.08 76.75 -42.40
N LEU A 4 36.79 75.70 -42.07
CA LEU A 4 36.35 74.33 -42.25
C LEU A 4 35.34 73.97 -41.17
N ARG A 5 34.08 73.63 -41.52
CA ARG A 5 33.08 73.13 -40.63
C ARG A 5 33.11 71.60 -40.64
N ILE A 6 33.52 71.02 -39.56
CA ILE A 6 33.46 69.57 -39.33
C ILE A 6 32.04 69.23 -38.89
N VAL A 7 31.32 68.43 -39.65
CA VAL A 7 30.03 67.82 -39.29
C VAL A 7 30.31 66.49 -38.68
N ILE A 8 30.05 66.35 -37.35
CA ILE A 8 30.13 65.05 -36.63
C ILE A 8 28.80 64.35 -36.86
N LEU A 9 28.82 63.24 -37.60
CA LEU A 9 27.68 62.32 -37.74
C LEU A 9 27.68 61.32 -36.58
N THR A 10 26.77 61.48 -35.60
CA THR A 10 26.53 60.50 -34.54
C THR A 10 25.66 59.36 -35.07
N LEU A 11 26.26 58.17 -35.29
CA LEU A 11 25.51 56.94 -35.52
C LEU A 11 24.94 56.43 -34.19
N LEU A 12 23.63 56.52 -34.03
CA LEU A 12 22.90 55.81 -32.99
C LEU A 12 22.78 54.33 -33.44
N ALA A 13 23.58 53.47 -32.79
CA ALA A 13 23.42 52.04 -32.91
C ALA A 13 22.20 51.59 -32.08
N ALA A 14 21.06 51.40 -32.68
CA ALA A 14 19.91 50.75 -32.09
C ALA A 14 20.22 49.25 -31.89
N SER A 15 20.60 48.85 -30.67
CA SER A 15 20.74 47.46 -30.28
C SER A 15 19.35 46.86 -30.25
N ALA A 16 18.95 46.16 -31.32
CA ALA A 16 17.77 45.31 -31.34
C ALA A 16 17.99 44.14 -30.37
N LEU A 17 17.33 44.15 -29.19
CA LEU A 17 17.16 42.98 -28.34
C LEU A 17 16.30 41.97 -29.11
N LEU A 18 16.96 41.08 -29.83
CA LEU A 18 16.32 39.90 -30.39
C LEU A 18 15.88 38.99 -29.21
N PRO A 19 14.61 38.58 -29.13
CA PRO A 19 14.22 37.60 -28.15
C PRO A 19 15.02 36.32 -28.40
N LEU A 20 15.68 35.82 -27.36
CA LEU A 20 16.37 34.53 -27.40
C LEU A 20 15.37 33.46 -27.83
N PRO A 21 15.69 32.62 -28.84
CA PRO A 21 14.74 31.66 -29.36
C PRO A 21 14.32 30.66 -28.29
N ALA A 22 13.03 30.30 -28.27
CA ALA A 22 12.42 29.31 -27.36
C ALA A 22 13.13 27.94 -27.37
N ALA A 23 14.01 27.69 -28.35
CA ALA A 23 14.86 26.51 -28.46
C ALA A 23 15.83 26.27 -27.28
N THR A 24 16.16 27.30 -26.50
CA THR A 24 17.01 27.16 -25.30
C THR A 24 16.23 26.64 -24.07
N ALA A 25 14.93 26.84 -24.02
CA ALA A 25 14.07 26.25 -22.97
C ALA A 25 13.83 24.75 -23.20
N ALA A 26 13.59 24.35 -24.45
CA ALA A 26 13.36 22.96 -24.84
C ALA A 26 14.56 22.03 -24.55
N ARG A 27 15.81 22.54 -24.52
CA ARG A 27 16.99 21.77 -24.10
C ARG A 27 17.08 21.52 -22.59
N ARG A 28 16.28 22.21 -21.80
CA ARG A 28 16.28 22.08 -20.31
C ARG A 28 15.26 21.06 -19.80
N GLU A 29 14.32 20.63 -20.63
CA GLU A 29 13.29 19.67 -20.27
C GLU A 29 13.42 18.38 -21.07
N ARG A 30 13.02 17.26 -20.45
CA ARG A 30 12.82 15.98 -21.10
C ARG A 30 11.39 15.54 -20.85
N CYS A 31 10.61 15.42 -21.92
CA CYS A 31 9.20 15.06 -21.85
C CYS A 31 8.97 13.62 -22.29
N PHE A 32 7.96 12.99 -21.72
CA PHE A 32 7.57 11.61 -21.96
C PHE A 32 6.16 11.57 -22.52
N PRO A 33 5.98 11.18 -23.78
CA PRO A 33 4.65 11.07 -24.41
C PRO A 33 3.72 10.08 -23.68
N GLU A 34 4.30 9.06 -23.05
CA GLU A 34 3.57 8.00 -22.33
C GLU A 34 2.74 8.55 -21.16
N THR A 35 3.21 9.60 -20.51
CA THR A 35 2.51 10.23 -19.37
C THR A 35 2.15 11.69 -19.60
N GLY A 36 2.66 12.29 -20.68
CA GLY A 36 2.54 13.72 -20.93
C GLY A 36 3.32 14.60 -19.95
N GLN A 37 4.19 14.01 -19.12
CA GLN A 37 4.96 14.73 -18.10
C GLN A 37 6.39 15.02 -18.58
N CYS A 38 6.98 16.09 -18.03
CA CYS A 38 8.35 16.50 -18.33
C CYS A 38 9.18 16.56 -17.06
N ILE A 39 10.47 16.28 -17.17
CA ILE A 39 11.46 16.47 -16.09
C ILE A 39 12.47 17.55 -16.48
N SER A 40 12.91 18.34 -15.52
CA SER A 40 13.86 19.45 -15.76
C SER A 40 14.79 19.68 -14.55
N GLY A 41 15.76 20.56 -14.72
CA GLY A 41 16.61 21.06 -13.66
C GLY A 41 17.38 19.98 -12.87
N ALA A 42 17.42 20.15 -11.57
CA ALA A 42 18.12 19.27 -10.65
C ALA A 42 17.51 17.84 -10.62
N ILE A 43 16.18 17.75 -10.67
CA ILE A 43 15.46 16.47 -10.73
C ILE A 43 15.83 15.67 -11.98
N ARG A 44 15.83 16.32 -13.17
CA ARG A 44 16.27 15.68 -14.40
C ARG A 44 17.72 15.19 -14.29
N ALA A 45 18.63 16.05 -13.85
CA ALA A 45 20.03 15.71 -13.70
C ALA A 45 20.24 14.53 -12.73
N TYR A 46 19.50 14.49 -11.64
CA TYR A 46 19.51 13.36 -10.70
C TYR A 46 19.00 12.08 -11.35
N TRP A 47 17.83 12.14 -11.98
CA TRP A 47 17.20 11.02 -12.67
C TRP A 47 18.14 10.40 -13.74
N GLU A 48 18.74 11.23 -14.59
CA GLU A 48 19.66 10.77 -15.65
C GLU A 48 20.95 10.12 -15.09
N ARG A 49 21.53 10.71 -14.04
CA ARG A 49 22.75 10.15 -13.41
C ARG A 49 22.51 8.86 -12.64
N ASN A 50 21.31 8.63 -12.19
CA ASN A 50 20.97 7.52 -11.31
C ASN A 50 20.19 6.39 -11.98
N GLY A 51 20.29 6.26 -13.31
CA GLY A 51 19.80 5.11 -14.06
C GLY A 51 18.46 5.31 -14.79
N GLY A 52 17.85 6.48 -14.69
CA GLY A 52 16.73 6.89 -15.54
C GLY A 52 15.51 5.98 -15.45
N LEU A 53 14.91 5.73 -16.62
CA LEU A 53 13.65 5.01 -16.74
C LEU A 53 13.62 3.61 -16.10
N PRO A 54 14.60 2.73 -16.26
CA PRO A 54 14.59 1.42 -15.62
C PRO A 54 14.50 1.48 -14.10
N VAL A 55 14.98 2.57 -13.52
CA VAL A 55 15.09 2.74 -12.08
C VAL A 55 13.91 3.48 -11.47
N PHE A 56 13.58 4.65 -12.03
CA PHE A 56 12.56 5.53 -11.46
C PHE A 56 11.18 5.33 -12.11
N GLY A 57 11.11 4.76 -13.31
CA GLY A 57 9.92 4.77 -14.12
C GLY A 57 9.70 6.14 -14.78
N TYR A 58 8.53 6.30 -15.40
CA TYR A 58 8.08 7.56 -15.97
C TYR A 58 7.69 8.55 -14.86
N PRO A 59 7.85 9.88 -15.08
CA PRO A 59 7.23 10.87 -14.24
C PRO A 59 5.71 10.78 -14.36
N ILE A 60 4.99 10.76 -13.23
CA ILE A 60 3.53 10.69 -13.18
C ILE A 60 2.90 12.04 -12.81
N THR A 61 3.72 13.02 -12.39
CA THR A 61 3.27 14.39 -12.12
C THR A 61 4.23 15.40 -12.75
N ALA A 62 3.77 16.66 -12.90
CA ALA A 62 4.69 17.80 -12.97
C ALA A 62 5.36 18.02 -11.59
N VAL A 63 6.36 18.90 -11.53
CA VAL A 63 6.92 19.35 -10.25
C VAL A 63 5.88 20.20 -9.51
N PHE A 64 5.66 19.94 -8.24
CA PHE A 64 4.82 20.76 -7.37
C PHE A 64 5.42 20.83 -5.95
N ARG A 65 4.91 21.72 -5.10
CA ARG A 65 5.33 21.74 -3.69
C ARG A 65 4.47 20.79 -2.87
N ASP A 66 5.14 19.97 -2.09
CA ASP A 66 4.49 19.00 -1.22
C ASP A 66 5.09 19.05 0.18
N GLN A 67 4.30 18.64 1.18
CA GLN A 67 4.75 18.48 2.55
C GLN A 67 5.19 17.04 2.75
N VAL A 68 6.47 16.85 3.02
CA VAL A 68 7.09 15.54 3.17
C VAL A 68 7.35 15.26 4.65
N GLU A 69 6.88 14.12 5.13
CA GLU A 69 7.08 13.62 6.51
C GLU A 69 6.76 14.67 7.60
N GLY A 70 5.83 15.58 7.31
CA GLY A 70 5.39 16.62 8.25
C GLY A 70 6.40 17.74 8.57
N THR A 71 7.64 17.62 8.09
CA THR A 71 8.74 18.50 8.50
C THR A 71 9.31 19.36 7.36
N TRP A 72 9.29 18.90 6.14
CA TRP A 72 9.83 19.62 4.99
C TRP A 72 8.76 19.93 3.96
N ASN A 73 8.82 21.11 3.36
CA ASN A 73 7.91 21.56 2.30
C ASN A 73 8.72 22.13 1.15
N GLY A 74 8.75 21.42 0.03
CA GLY A 74 9.57 21.80 -1.12
C GLY A 74 9.13 21.21 -2.44
N PRO A 75 9.89 21.48 -3.52
CA PRO A 75 9.58 20.97 -4.84
C PRO A 75 9.77 19.44 -4.89
N VAL A 76 8.73 18.73 -5.29
CA VAL A 76 8.77 17.28 -5.52
C VAL A 76 8.26 16.94 -6.91
N GLN A 77 8.70 15.80 -7.42
CA GLN A 77 8.11 15.17 -8.60
C GLN A 77 7.97 13.67 -8.36
N TRP A 78 6.77 13.16 -8.63
CA TRP A 78 6.48 11.75 -8.49
C TRP A 78 6.74 11.01 -9.80
N PHE A 79 7.27 9.82 -9.64
CA PHE A 79 7.55 8.85 -10.69
C PHE A 79 6.83 7.54 -10.35
N GLU A 80 6.71 6.63 -11.30
CA GLU A 80 6.07 5.34 -11.05
C GLU A 80 6.65 4.60 -9.84
N ARG A 81 7.98 4.69 -9.62
CA ARG A 81 8.68 3.95 -8.56
C ARG A 81 9.20 4.82 -7.42
N ASP A 82 9.24 6.14 -7.59
CA ASP A 82 9.85 7.07 -6.65
C ASP A 82 9.11 8.39 -6.51
N ARG A 83 9.45 9.13 -5.46
CA ARG A 83 9.29 10.57 -5.34
C ARG A 83 10.69 11.19 -5.27
N LEU A 84 11.01 12.11 -6.15
CA LEU A 84 12.23 12.91 -6.08
C LEU A 84 11.93 14.28 -5.47
N GLU A 85 12.74 14.66 -4.49
CA GLU A 85 12.61 15.85 -3.66
C GLU A 85 13.78 16.78 -3.91
N ASP A 86 13.55 18.01 -4.35
CA ASP A 86 14.61 18.97 -4.64
C ASP A 86 14.95 19.81 -3.40
N HIS A 87 15.94 19.35 -2.63
CA HIS A 87 16.50 20.03 -1.46
C HIS A 87 17.71 20.92 -1.84
N SER A 88 17.80 21.36 -3.08
CA SER A 88 18.93 22.21 -3.51
C SER A 88 19.01 23.54 -2.75
N ALA A 89 17.87 24.06 -2.29
CA ALA A 89 17.82 25.25 -1.44
C ALA A 89 18.49 25.03 -0.08
N ASP A 90 18.48 23.78 0.42
CA ASP A 90 19.07 23.40 1.70
C ASP A 90 20.48 22.78 1.51
N ALA A 91 21.08 22.93 0.34
CA ALA A 91 22.38 22.41 -0.06
C ALA A 91 22.51 20.87 -0.01
N GLN A 92 21.40 20.13 0.06
CA GLN A 92 21.40 18.67 0.07
C GLN A 92 21.22 18.07 -1.33
N GLY A 93 20.84 18.90 -2.33
CA GLY A 93 20.59 18.43 -3.69
C GLY A 93 19.25 17.70 -3.82
N VAL A 94 19.19 16.73 -4.74
CA VAL A 94 17.96 15.92 -4.93
C VAL A 94 18.07 14.63 -4.13
N LEU A 95 17.01 14.32 -3.38
CA LEU A 95 16.87 13.11 -2.59
C LEU A 95 15.73 12.25 -3.12
N ALA A 96 15.83 10.93 -2.94
CA ALA A 96 14.73 10.01 -3.17
C ALA A 96 13.93 9.85 -1.87
N GLY A 97 12.60 9.96 -1.96
CA GLY A 97 11.69 9.84 -0.82
C GLY A 97 11.73 8.45 -0.17
N ARG A 98 11.32 8.37 1.10
CA ARG A 98 11.32 7.11 1.89
C ARG A 98 10.05 6.30 1.65
N LEU A 99 9.75 6.02 0.38
CA LEU A 99 8.49 5.41 -0.03
C LEU A 99 8.29 3.97 0.49
N GLY A 100 9.37 3.21 0.68
CA GLY A 100 9.27 1.87 1.26
C GLY A 100 8.81 1.90 2.72
N ALA A 101 9.39 2.81 3.54
CA ALA A 101 8.95 3.03 4.90
C ALA A 101 7.48 3.52 4.95
N TRP A 102 7.14 4.50 4.11
CA TRP A 102 5.79 5.04 4.05
C TRP A 102 4.75 4.01 3.60
N MET A 103 5.09 3.15 2.64
CA MET A 103 4.20 2.05 2.23
C MET A 103 3.90 1.09 3.39
N LEU A 104 4.92 0.74 4.18
CA LEU A 104 4.73 -0.09 5.37
C LEU A 104 3.82 0.58 6.41
N GLU A 105 3.95 1.88 6.61
CA GLU A 105 3.06 2.67 7.49
C GLU A 105 1.61 2.68 6.97
N LEU A 106 1.41 2.91 5.67
CA LEU A 106 0.08 2.86 5.04
C LEU A 106 -0.58 1.48 5.12
N GLN A 107 0.22 0.43 5.24
CA GLN A 107 -0.23 -0.95 5.45
C GLN A 107 -0.45 -1.30 6.92
N ASP A 108 -0.36 -0.33 7.84
CA ASP A 108 -0.40 -0.54 9.30
C ASP A 108 0.70 -1.50 9.81
N ARG A 109 1.88 -1.40 9.21
CA ARG A 109 3.08 -2.20 9.49
C ARG A 109 4.29 -1.30 9.72
N PRO A 110 4.30 -0.40 10.70
CA PRO A 110 5.45 0.47 10.92
C PRO A 110 6.70 -0.40 11.09
N TRP A 111 7.74 -0.09 10.32
CA TRP A 111 8.93 -0.95 10.22
C TRP A 111 9.64 -1.13 11.56
N GLN A 112 9.45 -0.20 12.50
CA GLN A 112 10.02 -0.26 13.84
C GLN A 112 9.48 -1.44 14.65
N ASP A 113 8.26 -1.88 14.35
CA ASP A 113 7.54 -2.96 15.04
C ASP A 113 7.76 -4.33 14.36
N LEU A 114 8.48 -4.37 13.22
CA LEU A 114 8.70 -5.60 12.50
C LEU A 114 9.75 -6.48 13.18
N PRO A 115 9.64 -7.82 13.10
CA PRO A 115 10.61 -8.74 13.67
C PRO A 115 12.01 -8.50 13.09
N ARG A 116 13.01 -8.43 13.96
CA ARG A 116 14.41 -8.24 13.61
C ARG A 116 15.18 -9.55 13.76
N VAL A 117 16.33 -9.63 13.09
CA VAL A 117 17.27 -10.73 13.27
C VAL A 117 18.53 -10.20 13.99
N ASP A 118 19.20 -11.08 14.74
CA ASP A 118 20.39 -10.71 15.49
C ASP A 118 21.66 -10.78 14.62
N GLN A 119 21.61 -11.57 13.54
CA GLN A 119 22.73 -11.78 12.62
C GLN A 119 22.23 -12.20 11.24
N ALA A 120 23.05 -11.97 10.22
CA ALA A 120 22.74 -12.46 8.88
C ALA A 120 23.11 -13.93 8.71
N PRO A 121 22.37 -14.69 7.88
CA PRO A 121 22.82 -15.99 7.36
C PRO A 121 24.15 -15.88 6.60
N ALA A 122 24.83 -17.01 6.43
CA ALA A 122 26.08 -17.06 5.64
C ALA A 122 25.84 -16.56 4.21
N GLY A 123 26.73 -15.71 3.71
CA GLY A 123 26.61 -15.10 2.37
C GLY A 123 25.64 -13.91 2.27
N CYS A 124 25.08 -13.47 3.38
CA CYS A 124 24.20 -12.31 3.47
C CYS A 124 24.92 -11.13 4.16
N ARG A 125 24.42 -9.93 3.92
CA ARG A 125 24.88 -8.71 4.58
C ARG A 125 23.93 -8.32 5.70
N TYR A 126 24.44 -8.11 6.91
CA TYR A 126 23.67 -7.66 8.07
C TYR A 126 23.74 -6.14 8.23
N PHE A 127 22.63 -5.53 8.59
CA PHE A 127 22.51 -4.10 8.87
C PHE A 127 22.03 -3.88 10.30
N ALA A 128 22.96 -3.67 11.21
CA ALA A 128 22.68 -3.48 12.63
C ALA A 128 21.78 -2.27 12.93
N VAL A 129 21.75 -1.26 12.04
CA VAL A 129 20.90 -0.07 12.19
C VAL A 129 19.42 -0.42 12.20
N THR A 130 19.00 -1.37 11.37
CA THR A 130 17.61 -1.79 11.25
C THR A 130 17.36 -3.19 11.80
N GLY A 131 18.43 -3.98 12.03
CA GLY A 131 18.33 -5.36 12.49
C GLY A 131 17.83 -6.31 11.41
N HIS A 132 18.18 -6.05 10.13
CA HIS A 132 17.76 -6.87 9.01
C HIS A 132 18.92 -7.35 8.16
N SER A 133 18.70 -8.45 7.44
CA SER A 133 19.69 -9.04 6.53
C SER A 133 19.28 -8.81 5.07
N LEU A 134 20.27 -8.89 4.18
CA LEU A 134 20.10 -8.77 2.74
C LEU A 134 20.87 -9.89 2.04
N CYS A 135 20.18 -10.68 1.24
CA CYS A 135 20.71 -11.93 0.71
C CYS A 135 20.47 -12.09 -0.79
N GLY A 136 21.24 -12.99 -1.40
CA GLY A 136 20.94 -13.58 -2.71
C GLY A 136 20.68 -12.56 -3.82
N ALA A 137 19.58 -12.70 -4.52
CA ALA A 137 19.22 -11.84 -5.65
C ALA A 137 19.00 -10.38 -5.23
N PHE A 138 18.38 -10.16 -4.08
CA PHE A 138 18.18 -8.80 -3.54
C PHE A 138 19.50 -8.11 -3.19
N LEU A 139 20.46 -8.83 -2.59
CA LEU A 139 21.79 -8.27 -2.30
C LEU A 139 22.50 -7.87 -3.59
N ARG A 140 22.52 -8.76 -4.59
CA ARG A 140 23.11 -8.43 -5.89
C ARG A 140 22.45 -7.22 -6.55
N ALA A 141 21.10 -7.18 -6.57
CA ALA A 141 20.35 -6.06 -7.14
C ALA A 141 20.66 -4.75 -6.39
N TRP A 142 20.72 -4.78 -5.06
CA TRP A 142 21.03 -3.64 -4.23
C TRP A 142 22.44 -3.11 -4.52
N GLU A 143 23.45 -3.97 -4.59
CA GLU A 143 24.85 -3.58 -4.84
C GLU A 143 25.04 -3.02 -6.25
N MET A 144 24.47 -3.67 -7.27
CA MET A 144 24.58 -3.24 -8.65
C MET A 144 23.85 -1.92 -8.95
N ASN A 145 22.84 -1.57 -8.17
CA ASN A 145 21.99 -0.42 -8.45
C ASN A 145 22.16 0.76 -7.46
N GLY A 146 23.30 0.88 -6.78
CA GLY A 146 23.67 2.05 -5.98
C GLY A 146 23.44 1.93 -4.48
N GLY A 147 23.10 0.73 -3.99
CA GLY A 147 23.17 0.36 -2.57
C GLY A 147 22.45 1.30 -1.62
N LEU A 148 23.09 1.61 -0.51
CA LEU A 148 22.52 2.41 0.57
C LEU A 148 22.02 3.79 0.11
N GLN A 149 22.77 4.44 -0.76
CA GLN A 149 22.39 5.79 -1.23
C GLN A 149 21.04 5.79 -1.97
N ARG A 150 20.76 4.73 -2.73
CA ARG A 150 19.58 4.63 -3.55
C ARG A 150 18.39 3.97 -2.85
N PHE A 151 18.63 2.88 -2.14
CA PHE A 151 17.57 2.08 -1.54
C PHE A 151 17.36 2.39 -0.06
N GLY A 152 18.39 2.87 0.62
CA GLY A 152 18.41 2.91 2.07
C GLY A 152 18.69 1.53 2.67
N TYR A 153 18.47 1.41 3.96
CA TYR A 153 18.57 0.16 4.70
C TYR A 153 17.40 -0.76 4.43
N PRO A 154 17.58 -2.11 4.47
CA PRO A 154 16.45 -3.03 4.49
C PRO A 154 15.63 -2.83 5.78
N LEU A 155 14.30 -2.84 5.66
CA LEU A 155 13.35 -2.65 6.74
C LEU A 155 12.57 -3.92 7.08
N THR A 156 12.73 -4.97 6.28
CA THR A 156 12.15 -6.30 6.50
C THR A 156 13.18 -7.37 6.13
N GLU A 157 12.95 -8.59 6.62
CA GLU A 157 13.45 -9.78 5.93
C GLU A 157 12.62 -10.00 4.66
N PRO A 158 13.09 -10.86 3.71
CA PRO A 158 12.25 -11.28 2.58
C PRO A 158 10.96 -11.91 3.07
N LEU A 159 9.83 -11.55 2.45
CA LEU A 159 8.51 -12.06 2.80
C LEU A 159 7.67 -12.28 1.54
N GLU A 160 6.69 -13.20 1.62
CA GLU A 160 5.75 -13.44 0.53
C GLU A 160 4.62 -12.41 0.60
N GLU A 161 4.38 -11.72 -0.49
CA GLU A 161 3.25 -10.80 -0.65
C GLU A 161 2.51 -11.02 -1.96
N SER A 162 1.22 -10.70 -1.94
CA SER A 162 0.38 -10.61 -3.13
C SER A 162 0.10 -9.15 -3.45
N LEU A 163 0.39 -8.74 -4.67
CA LEU A 163 0.36 -7.36 -5.13
C LEU A 163 -0.47 -7.25 -6.41
N MET A 164 -1.06 -6.09 -6.66
CA MET A 164 -1.68 -5.81 -7.95
C MET A 164 -0.59 -5.59 -9.02
N ALA A 165 -0.66 -6.35 -10.10
CA ALA A 165 0.14 -6.18 -11.31
C ALA A 165 -0.79 -5.84 -12.46
N GLY A 166 -1.10 -4.56 -12.64
CA GLY A 166 -2.18 -4.11 -13.53
C GLY A 166 -3.54 -4.59 -13.02
N SER A 167 -4.22 -5.43 -13.79
CA SER A 167 -5.53 -6.02 -13.45
C SER A 167 -5.44 -7.41 -12.78
N THR A 168 -4.24 -7.95 -12.61
CA THR A 168 -4.02 -9.29 -12.04
C THR A 168 -3.33 -9.21 -10.68
N VAL A 169 -3.44 -10.26 -9.89
CA VAL A 169 -2.71 -10.40 -8.63
C VAL A 169 -1.46 -11.23 -8.89
N TRP A 170 -0.30 -10.63 -8.65
CA TRP A 170 0.98 -11.32 -8.59
C TRP A 170 1.29 -11.71 -7.14
N THR A 171 1.90 -12.86 -6.93
CA THR A 171 2.35 -13.32 -5.61
C THR A 171 3.81 -13.74 -5.71
N GLY A 172 4.65 -13.22 -4.84
CA GLY A 172 6.06 -13.54 -4.83
C GLY A 172 6.79 -13.00 -3.62
N THR A 173 8.11 -13.21 -3.61
CA THR A 173 8.97 -12.73 -2.54
C THR A 173 9.30 -11.27 -2.74
N VAL A 174 9.09 -10.46 -1.70
CA VAL A 174 9.45 -9.04 -1.67
C VAL A 174 10.34 -8.73 -0.47
N GLN A 175 11.11 -7.64 -0.57
CA GLN A 175 11.81 -7.06 0.56
C GLN A 175 11.69 -5.54 0.52
N TYR A 176 11.32 -4.93 1.65
CA TYR A 176 11.19 -3.48 1.78
C TYR A 176 12.51 -2.87 2.26
N PHE A 177 12.81 -1.73 1.67
CA PHE A 177 13.91 -0.84 2.03
C PHE A 177 13.34 0.52 2.40
N GLU A 178 14.12 1.41 3.00
CA GLU A 178 13.63 2.75 3.35
C GLU A 178 12.96 3.47 2.16
N ARG A 179 13.56 3.36 0.97
CA ARG A 179 13.10 4.10 -0.22
C ARG A 179 12.30 3.28 -1.20
N ARG A 180 12.41 1.94 -1.18
CA ARG A 180 11.85 1.08 -2.23
C ARG A 180 11.38 -0.26 -1.70
N ARG A 181 10.62 -0.97 -2.54
CA ARG A 181 10.37 -2.40 -2.45
C ARG A 181 11.05 -3.09 -3.62
N MET A 182 11.77 -4.15 -3.35
CA MET A 182 12.25 -5.11 -4.35
C MET A 182 11.32 -6.30 -4.42
N GLU A 183 11.11 -6.81 -5.63
CA GLU A 183 10.22 -7.92 -5.95
C GLU A 183 11.01 -8.97 -6.72
N GLN A 184 11.07 -10.21 -6.21
CA GLN A 184 11.76 -11.30 -6.88
C GLN A 184 10.81 -12.06 -7.78
N HIS A 185 11.05 -11.98 -9.06
CA HIS A 185 10.32 -12.65 -10.13
C HIS A 185 11.04 -13.95 -10.51
N GLN A 186 10.68 -15.06 -9.87
CA GLN A 186 11.33 -16.35 -10.10
C GLN A 186 11.14 -16.85 -11.53
N GLU A 187 10.06 -16.47 -12.19
CA GLU A 187 9.79 -16.73 -13.60
C GLU A 187 10.78 -16.06 -14.55
N LEU A 188 11.50 -15.05 -14.04
CA LEU A 188 12.54 -14.29 -14.76
C LEU A 188 13.96 -14.60 -14.23
N ALA A 189 14.13 -15.65 -13.44
CA ALA A 189 15.40 -15.99 -12.82
C ALA A 189 16.53 -16.14 -13.87
N GLY A 190 17.72 -15.62 -13.54
CA GLY A 190 18.89 -15.61 -14.43
C GLY A 190 18.84 -14.53 -15.52
N THR A 191 17.81 -13.69 -15.55
CA THR A 191 17.74 -12.50 -16.42
C THR A 191 18.02 -11.23 -15.60
N PRO A 192 18.29 -10.06 -16.26
CA PRO A 192 18.36 -8.78 -15.57
C PRO A 192 17.07 -8.34 -14.86
N TYR A 193 15.96 -9.03 -15.11
CA TYR A 193 14.63 -8.75 -14.59
C TYR A 193 14.22 -9.69 -13.45
N GLU A 194 15.13 -10.53 -12.96
CA GLU A 194 14.90 -11.39 -11.78
C GLU A 194 14.44 -10.59 -10.55
N VAL A 195 14.98 -9.37 -10.39
CA VAL A 195 14.54 -8.43 -9.35
C VAL A 195 14.02 -7.16 -9.99
N LEU A 196 12.74 -6.87 -9.76
CA LEU A 196 12.10 -5.64 -10.16
C LEU A 196 11.91 -4.70 -8.96
N PHE A 197 11.72 -3.42 -9.26
CA PHE A 197 11.45 -2.39 -8.26
C PHE A 197 9.97 -2.03 -8.30
N GLY A 198 9.29 -2.17 -7.16
CA GLY A 198 7.85 -1.93 -7.03
C GLY A 198 7.42 -0.52 -7.44
N LEU A 199 6.19 -0.39 -7.90
CA LEU A 199 5.61 0.88 -8.38
C LEU A 199 5.14 1.76 -7.21
N LEU A 200 5.95 1.89 -6.14
CA LEU A 200 5.57 2.56 -4.89
C LEU A 200 5.18 4.02 -5.10
N GLY A 201 5.81 4.72 -6.04
CA GLY A 201 5.47 6.11 -6.32
C GLY A 201 4.04 6.24 -6.83
N GLN A 202 3.66 5.39 -7.79
CA GLN A 202 2.29 5.37 -8.32
C GLN A 202 1.28 4.93 -7.26
N ASP A 203 1.58 3.86 -6.53
CA ASP A 203 0.67 3.29 -5.51
C ASP A 203 0.37 4.31 -4.41
N ILE A 204 1.42 4.90 -3.83
CA ILE A 204 1.29 5.87 -2.74
C ILE A 204 0.65 7.16 -3.24
N PHE A 205 1.08 7.70 -4.39
CA PHE A 205 0.51 8.93 -4.95
C PHE A 205 -0.98 8.77 -5.22
N SER A 206 -1.38 7.68 -5.86
CA SER A 206 -2.78 7.39 -6.16
C SER A 206 -3.63 7.28 -4.89
N PHE A 207 -3.05 6.76 -3.81
CA PHE A 207 -3.74 6.61 -2.53
C PHE A 207 -3.80 7.91 -1.72
N THR A 208 -2.71 8.70 -1.67
CA THR A 208 -2.58 9.85 -0.76
C THR A 208 -2.98 11.19 -1.38
N HIS A 209 -2.88 11.34 -2.71
CA HIS A 209 -3.14 12.59 -3.43
C HIS A 209 -4.46 12.58 -4.23
N ALA A 210 -5.30 11.57 -4.04
CA ALA A 210 -6.64 11.58 -4.60
C ALA A 210 -7.47 12.68 -3.94
N LEU A 211 -7.88 13.69 -4.71
CA LEU A 211 -8.57 14.90 -4.22
C LEU A 211 -9.90 14.65 -3.50
N LYS A 212 -10.55 13.51 -3.74
CA LYS A 212 -11.83 13.13 -3.11
C LYS A 212 -11.89 11.66 -2.72
N CYS A 213 -11.10 10.79 -3.37
CA CYS A 213 -11.23 9.33 -3.25
C CYS A 213 -9.99 8.66 -3.83
N ALA A 214 -9.39 7.75 -3.08
CA ALA A 214 -8.28 6.96 -3.61
C ALA A 214 -8.81 5.94 -4.63
N HIS A 215 -8.24 5.96 -5.83
CA HIS A 215 -8.47 4.93 -6.85
C HIS A 215 -7.32 3.93 -6.80
N VAL A 216 -7.42 2.96 -5.92
CA VAL A 216 -6.44 1.90 -5.78
C VAL A 216 -6.94 0.66 -6.52
N ALA A 217 -6.12 0.12 -7.41
CA ALA A 217 -6.44 -1.13 -8.09
C ALA A 217 -6.65 -2.26 -7.07
N SER A 218 -7.79 -2.94 -7.14
CA SER A 218 -8.15 -4.02 -6.24
C SER A 218 -9.24 -4.90 -6.86
N PRO A 219 -9.21 -6.22 -6.62
CA PRO A 219 -10.29 -7.10 -7.07
C PRO A 219 -11.65 -6.78 -6.42
N LEU A 220 -11.66 -6.00 -5.34
CA LEU A 220 -12.86 -5.69 -4.56
C LEU A 220 -13.55 -4.37 -4.98
N VAL A 221 -12.89 -3.54 -5.80
CA VAL A 221 -13.41 -2.22 -6.21
C VAL A 221 -14.74 -2.31 -6.94
N GLY A 222 -14.89 -3.28 -7.85
CA GLY A 222 -16.13 -3.47 -8.59
C GLY A 222 -17.33 -3.79 -7.68
N LEU A 223 -17.10 -4.65 -6.69
CA LEU A 223 -18.12 -5.02 -5.71
C LEU A 223 -18.48 -3.84 -4.80
N ALA A 224 -17.47 -3.10 -4.29
CA ALA A 224 -17.71 -1.89 -3.50
C ALA A 224 -18.51 -0.86 -4.31
N GLY A 225 -18.13 -0.61 -5.56
CA GLY A 225 -18.79 0.32 -6.46
C GLY A 225 -20.26 -0.03 -6.71
N SER A 226 -20.60 -1.31 -6.88
CA SER A 226 -21.98 -1.79 -7.06
C SER A 226 -22.85 -1.54 -5.82
N ARG A 227 -22.27 -1.23 -4.67
CA ARG A 227 -22.93 -0.88 -3.41
C ARG A 227 -22.87 0.63 -3.10
N GLY A 228 -22.36 1.44 -4.03
CA GLY A 228 -22.26 2.90 -3.87
C GLY A 228 -21.00 3.34 -3.08
N TYR A 229 -20.07 2.45 -2.81
CA TYR A 229 -18.80 2.75 -2.12
C TYR A 229 -17.69 2.91 -3.16
N SER A 230 -17.30 4.13 -3.43
CA SER A 230 -16.38 4.46 -4.52
C SER A 230 -14.96 4.79 -4.08
N CYS A 231 -14.74 5.01 -2.78
CA CYS A 231 -13.47 5.49 -2.25
C CYS A 231 -12.78 4.44 -1.39
N ALA A 232 -11.62 3.94 -1.83
CA ALA A 232 -10.76 3.13 -0.98
C ALA A 232 -10.15 4.00 0.13
N VAL A 233 -10.19 3.50 1.37
CA VAL A 233 -9.57 4.15 2.55
C VAL A 233 -8.49 3.30 3.17
N SER A 234 -8.28 2.13 2.64
CA SER A 234 -7.11 1.31 2.92
C SER A 234 -6.55 0.75 1.61
N LEU A 235 -5.26 0.42 1.64
CA LEU A 235 -4.70 -0.42 0.59
C LEU A 235 -5.35 -1.81 0.64
N PRO A 236 -5.51 -2.49 -0.50
CA PRO A 236 -6.01 -3.86 -0.51
C PRO A 236 -4.97 -4.78 0.16
N ARG A 237 -5.45 -5.69 0.98
CA ARG A 237 -4.65 -6.78 1.53
C ARG A 237 -5.07 -8.06 0.81
N LEU A 238 -4.18 -8.61 0.00
CA LEU A 238 -4.49 -9.66 -0.95
C LEU A 238 -3.90 -11.00 -0.49
N ARG A 239 -4.67 -12.06 -0.65
CA ARG A 239 -4.29 -13.46 -0.33
C ARG A 239 -3.69 -13.61 1.08
N ILE A 240 -4.19 -12.83 2.03
CA ILE A 240 -3.78 -12.92 3.43
C ILE A 240 -4.38 -14.15 4.10
N PRO A 241 -3.75 -14.68 5.17
CA PRO A 241 -4.36 -15.72 5.97
C PRO A 241 -5.69 -15.25 6.57
N ILE A 242 -6.73 -16.01 6.34
CA ILE A 242 -8.04 -15.87 6.96
C ILE A 242 -8.52 -17.24 7.44
N ALA A 243 -9.50 -17.27 8.33
CA ALA A 243 -10.21 -18.48 8.68
C ALA A 243 -11.71 -18.19 8.75
N VAL A 244 -12.52 -19.17 8.36
CA VAL A 244 -13.97 -19.03 8.39
C VAL A 244 -14.57 -20.25 9.07
N GLN A 245 -15.57 -20.01 9.91
CA GLN A 245 -16.40 -21.06 10.49
C GLN A 245 -17.89 -20.67 10.36
N PRO A 246 -18.72 -21.51 9.73
CA PRO A 246 -20.15 -21.30 9.64
C PRO A 246 -20.83 -21.78 10.92
N PHE A 247 -21.87 -21.06 11.33
CA PHE A 247 -22.74 -21.34 12.46
C PHE A 247 -24.19 -21.49 12.03
N GLU A 248 -25.07 -21.92 12.92
CA GLU A 248 -26.49 -22.11 12.60
C GLU A 248 -27.18 -20.82 12.12
N ARG A 249 -26.75 -19.67 12.63
CA ARG A 249 -27.34 -18.36 12.32
C ARG A 249 -26.31 -17.30 11.94
N GLY A 250 -25.16 -17.72 11.37
CA GLY A 250 -24.13 -16.76 10.97
C GLY A 250 -22.77 -17.37 10.69
N TRP A 251 -21.75 -16.56 10.78
CA TRP A 251 -20.35 -16.91 10.50
C TRP A 251 -19.41 -16.21 11.46
N MET A 252 -18.30 -16.83 11.77
CA MET A 252 -17.10 -16.18 12.30
C MET A 252 -16.01 -16.17 11.23
N ILE A 253 -15.37 -15.03 11.04
CA ILE A 253 -14.31 -14.81 10.07
C ILE A 253 -13.11 -14.20 10.81
N TRP A 254 -12.01 -14.92 10.86
CA TRP A 254 -10.75 -14.40 11.35
C TRP A 254 -9.93 -13.85 10.20
N VAL A 255 -9.37 -12.67 10.37
CA VAL A 255 -8.50 -12.00 9.41
C VAL A 255 -7.17 -11.70 10.09
N SER A 256 -6.08 -12.21 9.52
CA SER A 256 -4.74 -11.93 10.04
C SER A 256 -4.42 -10.44 10.00
N HIS A 257 -3.64 -9.95 10.97
CA HIS A 257 -2.97 -8.65 10.87
C HIS A 257 -1.49 -8.82 10.54
N PRO A 258 -0.87 -7.82 9.89
CA PRO A 258 0.56 -7.84 9.64
C PRO A 258 1.37 -7.81 10.94
N ALA A 259 2.61 -8.36 10.87
CA ALA A 259 3.68 -8.10 11.83
C ALA A 259 3.31 -8.28 13.32
N GLY A 260 2.82 -9.49 13.66
CA GLY A 260 2.65 -9.86 15.07
C GLY A 260 1.49 -9.18 15.81
N LYS A 261 0.71 -8.31 15.16
CA LYS A 261 -0.53 -7.80 15.73
C LYS A 261 -1.58 -8.91 15.80
N PRO A 262 -2.41 -8.93 16.85
CA PRO A 262 -3.53 -9.87 16.95
C PRO A 262 -4.44 -9.76 15.72
N GLY A 263 -4.92 -10.87 15.20
CA GLY A 263 -5.95 -10.90 14.16
C GLY A 263 -7.25 -10.27 14.64
N THR A 264 -8.16 -10.01 13.71
CA THR A 264 -9.52 -9.57 14.03
C THR A 264 -10.50 -10.67 13.69
N ILE A 265 -11.39 -10.98 14.63
CA ILE A 265 -12.52 -11.87 14.42
C ILE A 265 -13.75 -11.05 14.14
N TYR A 266 -14.28 -11.16 12.93
CA TYR A 266 -15.57 -10.61 12.54
C TYR A 266 -16.64 -11.67 12.73
N VAL A 267 -17.74 -11.28 13.35
CA VAL A 267 -18.88 -12.16 13.59
C VAL A 267 -20.08 -11.59 12.86
N VAL A 268 -20.59 -12.32 11.91
CA VAL A 268 -21.79 -11.97 11.14
C VAL A 268 -22.93 -12.88 11.60
N PHE A 269 -24.02 -12.31 12.07
CA PHE A 269 -25.13 -13.08 12.61
C PHE A 269 -26.49 -12.36 12.43
N ARG A 270 -27.58 -13.12 12.53
CA ARG A 270 -28.92 -12.53 12.54
C ARG A 270 -29.22 -11.93 13.90
N ASP A 271 -29.53 -10.65 13.90
CA ASP A 271 -30.04 -9.97 15.09
C ASP A 271 -31.38 -10.61 15.51
N PRO A 272 -31.51 -11.11 16.75
CA PRO A 272 -32.74 -11.75 17.19
C PRO A 272 -34.00 -10.87 17.11
N ALA A 273 -33.83 -9.56 17.28
CA ALA A 273 -34.95 -8.61 17.28
C ALA A 273 -35.39 -8.20 15.87
N SER A 274 -34.42 -7.84 15.00
CA SER A 274 -34.70 -7.31 13.66
C SER A 274 -34.63 -8.35 12.55
N GLN A 275 -34.09 -9.53 12.83
CA GLN A 275 -33.78 -10.59 11.85
C GLN A 275 -32.81 -10.16 10.72
N ALA A 276 -32.26 -8.96 10.81
CA ALA A 276 -31.27 -8.49 9.88
C ALA A 276 -29.91 -9.16 10.13
N LEU A 277 -29.09 -9.32 9.08
CA LEU A 277 -27.69 -9.65 9.26
C LEU A 277 -26.96 -8.41 9.77
N ILE A 278 -26.32 -8.57 10.92
CA ILE A 278 -25.47 -7.56 11.56
C ILE A 278 -24.10 -8.17 11.80
N TRP A 279 -23.13 -7.33 12.16
CA TRP A 279 -21.79 -7.79 12.47
C TRP A 279 -21.21 -7.12 13.72
N ARG A 280 -20.23 -7.79 14.31
CA ARG A 280 -19.35 -7.28 15.36
C ARG A 280 -17.94 -7.69 15.11
N SER A 281 -16.98 -6.98 15.68
CA SER A 281 -15.56 -7.35 15.62
C SER A 281 -14.99 -7.51 17.03
N TYR A 282 -14.05 -8.45 17.15
CA TYR A 282 -13.33 -8.76 18.38
C TYR A 282 -11.85 -8.88 18.05
N PRO A 283 -10.93 -8.41 18.89
CA PRO A 283 -9.53 -8.76 18.77
C PRO A 283 -9.36 -10.27 18.99
N ASP A 284 -8.45 -10.90 18.26
CA ASP A 284 -8.08 -12.28 18.55
C ASP A 284 -7.10 -12.33 19.72
N GLU A 285 -7.62 -12.61 20.91
CA GLU A 285 -6.83 -12.72 22.14
C GLU A 285 -6.31 -14.15 22.39
N TRP A 286 -6.61 -15.09 21.51
CA TRP A 286 -6.15 -16.46 21.64
C TRP A 286 -4.62 -16.57 21.57
N ARG A 287 -4.08 -17.41 22.44
CA ARG A 287 -2.66 -17.80 22.42
C ARG A 287 -2.57 -19.31 22.55
N ASP A 288 -1.63 -19.91 21.86
CA ASP A 288 -1.40 -21.35 21.95
C ASP A 288 -1.15 -21.77 23.42
N GLY A 289 -1.82 -22.85 23.82
CA GLY A 289 -1.78 -23.34 25.20
C GLY A 289 -2.86 -22.77 26.14
N MET A 290 -3.65 -21.78 25.71
CA MET A 290 -4.82 -21.33 26.47
C MET A 290 -5.89 -22.42 26.51
N GLN A 291 -6.57 -22.53 27.66
CA GLN A 291 -7.76 -23.37 27.78
C GLN A 291 -9.02 -22.54 27.55
N LEU A 292 -9.91 -23.07 26.71
CA LEU A 292 -11.21 -22.46 26.49
C LEU A 292 -12.13 -22.69 27.71
N PRO A 293 -13.03 -21.72 28.03
CA PRO A 293 -14.12 -21.98 28.95
C PRO A 293 -14.96 -23.18 28.51
N ASP A 294 -15.64 -23.79 29.46
CA ASP A 294 -16.52 -24.92 29.14
C ASP A 294 -17.62 -24.51 28.15
N GLN A 295 -17.62 -25.19 27.03
CA GLN A 295 -18.57 -24.94 25.93
C GLN A 295 -19.78 -25.90 26.00
N GLY A 296 -19.74 -26.91 26.86
CA GLY A 296 -20.68 -28.02 26.82
C GLY A 296 -20.44 -28.96 25.65
N THR A 297 -21.30 -29.96 25.53
CA THR A 297 -21.22 -30.96 24.43
C THR A 297 -22.01 -30.49 23.21
N PRO A 298 -21.38 -30.38 22.05
CA PRO A 298 -22.11 -29.99 20.85
C PRO A 298 -23.14 -31.07 20.45
N PRO A 299 -24.32 -30.69 19.98
CA PRO A 299 -25.31 -31.63 19.44
C PRO A 299 -24.75 -32.44 18.26
N ARG A 300 -25.40 -33.55 17.93
CA ARG A 300 -25.00 -34.39 16.81
C ARG A 300 -24.94 -33.57 15.51
N GLY A 301 -23.82 -33.64 14.80
CA GLY A 301 -23.60 -32.87 13.55
C GLY A 301 -23.33 -31.38 13.77
N ARG A 302 -22.95 -31.01 14.98
CA ARG A 302 -22.46 -29.68 15.33
C ARG A 302 -21.06 -29.77 15.87
N PHE A 303 -20.38 -28.62 15.87
CA PHE A 303 -18.97 -28.51 16.25
C PHE A 303 -18.81 -27.45 17.33
N ALA A 304 -17.95 -27.71 18.28
CA ALA A 304 -17.48 -26.68 19.20
C ALA A 304 -16.44 -25.81 18.48
N PRO A 305 -16.57 -24.49 18.50
CA PRO A 305 -15.54 -23.62 17.93
C PRO A 305 -14.26 -23.70 18.78
N VAL A 306 -13.12 -23.49 18.13
CA VAL A 306 -11.79 -23.63 18.76
C VAL A 306 -11.02 -22.32 18.69
N ARG A 307 -9.88 -22.25 19.38
CA ARG A 307 -8.98 -21.08 19.35
C ARG A 307 -9.72 -19.76 19.60
N GLY A 308 -9.41 -18.69 18.82
CA GLY A 308 -10.03 -17.38 18.95
C GLY A 308 -11.55 -17.40 18.78
N PHE A 309 -12.08 -18.20 17.85
CA PHE A 309 -13.52 -18.38 17.69
C PHE A 309 -14.16 -19.00 18.94
N GLY A 310 -13.50 -20.02 19.47
CA GLY A 310 -13.95 -20.67 20.72
C GLY A 310 -13.92 -19.72 21.90
N LEU A 311 -12.90 -18.89 22.02
CA LEU A 311 -12.78 -17.90 23.08
C LEU A 311 -13.92 -16.87 23.00
N VAL A 312 -14.13 -16.23 21.86
CA VAL A 312 -15.20 -15.25 21.65
C VAL A 312 -16.58 -15.89 21.88
N TRP A 313 -16.83 -17.07 21.32
CA TRP A 313 -18.12 -17.76 21.44
C TRP A 313 -18.44 -18.19 22.87
N SER A 314 -17.45 -18.63 23.64
CA SER A 314 -17.66 -19.11 25.00
C SER A 314 -17.74 -17.98 26.04
N THR A 315 -17.12 -16.84 25.78
CA THR A 315 -17.11 -15.68 26.69
C THR A 315 -18.29 -14.74 26.52
N ASP A 316 -18.87 -14.66 25.30
CA ASP A 316 -20.05 -13.84 25.02
C ASP A 316 -21.33 -14.72 24.92
N ALA A 317 -22.02 -14.87 26.04
CA ALA A 317 -23.23 -15.71 26.12
C ALA A 317 -24.38 -15.21 25.21
N ALA A 318 -24.50 -13.88 25.00
CA ALA A 318 -25.51 -13.31 24.12
C ALA A 318 -25.20 -13.63 22.66
N LEU A 319 -23.92 -13.49 22.27
CA LEU A 319 -23.47 -13.86 20.93
C LEU A 319 -23.63 -15.37 20.69
N ARG A 320 -23.24 -16.21 21.66
CA ARG A 320 -23.45 -17.65 21.60
C ARG A 320 -24.92 -18.00 21.34
N GLY A 321 -25.83 -17.36 22.09
CA GLY A 321 -27.26 -17.53 21.89
C GLY A 321 -27.76 -17.07 20.51
N ALA A 322 -27.19 -15.99 19.97
CA ALA A 322 -27.56 -15.49 18.65
C ALA A 322 -27.01 -16.37 17.49
N LEU A 323 -25.76 -16.83 17.57
CA LEU A 323 -25.12 -17.66 16.56
C LEU A 323 -25.59 -19.12 16.56
N GLY A 324 -25.80 -19.71 17.73
CA GLY A 324 -25.93 -21.15 17.90
C GLY A 324 -24.58 -21.88 17.78
N TRP A 325 -24.63 -23.17 17.49
CA TRP A 325 -23.46 -24.01 17.31
C TRP A 325 -22.85 -23.90 15.91
N ALA A 326 -21.57 -24.17 15.78
CA ALA A 326 -20.94 -24.26 14.48
C ALA A 326 -21.49 -25.45 13.67
N THR A 327 -21.70 -25.24 12.39
CA THR A 327 -22.27 -26.25 11.48
C THR A 327 -21.21 -27.01 10.70
N ALA A 328 -19.97 -26.49 10.69
CA ALA A 328 -18.78 -27.15 10.15
C ALA A 328 -17.55 -26.80 11.01
N PRO A 329 -16.44 -27.53 10.88
CA PRO A 329 -15.17 -27.13 11.46
C PRO A 329 -14.67 -25.79 10.91
N GLU A 330 -13.78 -25.14 11.68
CA GLU A 330 -13.01 -23.99 11.20
C GLU A 330 -12.20 -24.36 9.96
N GLN A 331 -12.27 -23.54 8.92
CA GLN A 331 -11.53 -23.70 7.68
C GLN A 331 -10.59 -22.51 7.48
N GLY A 332 -9.29 -22.79 7.38
CA GLY A 332 -8.28 -21.81 6.96
C GLY A 332 -8.33 -21.58 5.46
N ASP A 333 -8.08 -20.32 5.05
CA ASP A 333 -8.11 -19.88 3.66
C ASP A 333 -7.09 -18.74 3.41
N ARG A 334 -6.93 -18.36 2.15
CA ARG A 334 -6.23 -17.16 1.70
C ARG A 334 -7.25 -16.24 1.03
N GLY A 335 -7.51 -15.08 1.60
CA GLY A 335 -8.54 -14.17 1.13
C GLY A 335 -8.06 -12.74 0.97
N ASP A 336 -8.93 -11.93 0.39
CA ASP A 336 -8.68 -10.52 0.13
C ASP A 336 -9.56 -9.66 1.03
N THR A 337 -9.01 -8.54 1.51
CA THR A 337 -9.80 -7.56 2.28
C THR A 337 -9.40 -6.14 1.95
N GLN A 338 -10.38 -5.23 1.96
CA GLN A 338 -10.18 -3.81 1.79
C GLN A 338 -11.35 -3.02 2.39
N ARG A 339 -11.05 -1.79 2.83
CA ARG A 339 -12.06 -0.87 3.36
C ARG A 339 -12.31 0.28 2.39
N PHE A 340 -13.59 0.64 2.26
CA PHE A 340 -14.09 1.68 1.37
C PHE A 340 -15.00 2.65 2.12
N TYR A 341 -15.14 3.89 1.61
CA TYR A 341 -16.14 4.86 2.07
C TYR A 341 -17.07 5.31 0.95
N VAL A 342 -18.24 5.80 1.33
CA VAL A 342 -19.05 6.68 0.48
C VAL A 342 -18.41 8.06 0.46
N ASN A 343 -18.49 8.78 -0.63
CA ASN A 343 -17.85 10.06 -0.98
C ASN A 343 -17.65 11.11 0.15
N SER A 344 -18.20 10.95 1.33
CA SER A 344 -18.14 11.92 2.44
C SER A 344 -17.51 11.39 3.74
N GLY A 345 -17.01 10.15 3.76
CA GLY A 345 -16.15 9.67 4.85
C GLY A 345 -16.83 9.23 6.15
N VAL A 346 -18.18 9.16 6.21
CA VAL A 346 -18.89 8.81 7.46
C VAL A 346 -19.29 7.34 7.53
N ASN A 347 -19.51 6.69 6.38
CA ASN A 347 -19.98 5.31 6.31
C ASN A 347 -18.92 4.43 5.61
N GLY A 348 -18.42 3.43 6.32
CA GLY A 348 -17.44 2.49 5.81
C GLY A 348 -18.05 1.17 5.36
N LEU A 349 -17.40 0.53 4.40
CA LEU A 349 -17.63 -0.83 3.98
C LEU A 349 -16.31 -1.60 4.04
N THR A 350 -16.22 -2.60 4.90
CA THR A 350 -15.14 -3.58 4.85
C THR A 350 -15.62 -4.78 4.04
N ILE A 351 -14.88 -5.16 3.02
CA ILE A 351 -15.13 -6.37 2.25
C ILE A 351 -14.07 -7.40 2.63
N ILE A 352 -14.52 -8.63 2.88
CA ILE A 352 -13.67 -9.80 3.12
C ILE A 352 -14.09 -10.85 2.12
N ALA A 353 -13.22 -11.23 1.19
CA ALA A 353 -13.46 -12.31 0.24
C ALA A 353 -12.73 -13.57 0.69
N SER A 354 -13.46 -14.68 0.80
CA SER A 354 -12.94 -15.99 1.16
C SER A 354 -13.28 -17.00 0.04
N PRO A 355 -12.39 -17.19 -0.94
CA PRO A 355 -12.61 -18.11 -2.03
C PRO A 355 -12.82 -19.56 -1.57
N GLY A 356 -12.04 -20.02 -0.60
CA GLY A 356 -12.17 -21.37 -0.05
C GLY A 356 -13.49 -21.63 0.67
N ALA A 357 -14.07 -20.62 1.31
CA ALA A 357 -15.41 -20.69 1.89
C ALA A 357 -16.52 -20.39 0.87
N GLY A 358 -16.17 -19.92 -0.35
CA GLY A 358 -17.12 -19.58 -1.40
C GLY A 358 -17.98 -18.35 -1.09
N HIS A 359 -17.48 -17.43 -0.26
CA HIS A 359 -18.27 -16.27 0.20
C HIS A 359 -17.49 -14.96 0.19
N GLN A 360 -18.23 -13.88 -0.01
CA GLN A 360 -17.79 -12.51 0.26
C GLN A 360 -18.65 -11.91 1.36
N TYR A 361 -18.01 -11.33 2.36
CA TYR A 361 -18.65 -10.68 3.51
C TYR A 361 -18.49 -9.17 3.37
N LEU A 362 -19.63 -8.47 3.30
CA LEU A 362 -19.71 -7.03 3.17
C LEU A 362 -20.19 -6.47 4.51
N LEU A 363 -19.32 -5.79 5.22
CA LEU A 363 -19.52 -5.30 6.57
C LEU A 363 -19.62 -3.77 6.54
N SER A 364 -20.82 -3.21 6.58
CA SER A 364 -21.01 -1.77 6.60
C SER A 364 -21.10 -1.25 8.03
N ASP A 365 -20.32 -0.21 8.32
CA ASP A 365 -20.39 0.56 9.56
C ASP A 365 -20.99 1.94 9.29
N GLY A 366 -21.82 2.41 10.20
CA GLY A 366 -22.43 3.71 10.14
C GLY A 366 -23.79 3.78 9.47
N SER A 367 -24.48 4.87 9.79
CA SER A 367 -25.88 5.08 9.52
C SER A 367 -26.13 5.71 8.15
N PHE A 368 -26.44 4.91 7.16
CA PHE A 368 -27.19 5.44 6.03
C PHE A 368 -28.28 4.43 5.65
N PRO A 369 -29.53 4.75 5.89
CA PRO A 369 -30.09 5.84 6.70
C PRO A 369 -29.83 5.67 8.23
N PRO A 370 -30.05 6.71 9.07
CA PRO A 370 -29.56 6.80 10.46
C PRO A 370 -30.02 5.70 11.44
N ASP A 371 -30.88 4.81 11.01
CA ASP A 371 -31.44 3.69 11.79
C ASP A 371 -30.75 2.34 11.53
N ARG A 372 -29.73 2.27 10.65
CA ARG A 372 -29.07 1.03 10.27
C ARG A 372 -27.60 1.00 10.73
N LYS A 373 -27.40 0.58 11.97
CA LYS A 373 -26.05 0.29 12.50
C LYS A 373 -25.59 -1.09 12.06
N ASP A 374 -24.30 -1.20 11.68
CA ASP A 374 -23.53 -2.44 11.58
C ASP A 374 -24.20 -3.58 10.76
N ARG A 375 -24.59 -3.29 9.53
CA ARG A 375 -25.20 -4.25 8.61
C ARG A 375 -24.16 -5.13 7.93
N ALA A 376 -24.52 -6.38 7.72
CA ALA A 376 -23.76 -7.31 6.91
C ALA A 376 -24.57 -7.81 5.72
N GLU A 377 -23.87 -8.09 4.62
CA GLU A 377 -24.38 -8.84 3.47
C GLU A 377 -23.39 -9.99 3.22
N VAL A 378 -23.88 -11.17 2.90
CA VAL A 378 -23.06 -12.34 2.54
C VAL A 378 -23.47 -12.77 1.15
N ILE A 379 -22.48 -12.82 0.24
CA ILE A 379 -22.70 -13.14 -1.17
C ILE A 379 -21.91 -14.40 -1.48
N GLY A 380 -22.52 -15.37 -2.17
CA GLY A 380 -21.82 -16.50 -2.74
C GLY A 380 -20.89 -16.07 -3.88
N MET A 381 -19.72 -16.69 -3.98
CA MET A 381 -18.73 -16.47 -5.04
C MET A 381 -18.93 -17.45 -6.18
#